data_ce59fcd45ca3e6e81ca3a9be5594ed1f
#
_entry.id   ce59fcd45ca3e6e81ca3a9be5594ed1f
#
_cell.length_a   1.000
_cell.length_b   1.000
_cell.length_c   1.000
_cell.angle_alpha   90.00
_cell.angle_beta   90.00
_cell.angle_gamma   90.00
#
_symmetry.space_group_name_H-M   'P 1'
#
loop_
_entity.id
_entity.type
_entity.pdbx_description
1 polymer ?
#
loop_
_entity_poly.entity_id
_entity_poly.type
_entity_poly.pdbx_seq_one_letter_code
_entity_poly.pdbx_strand_id
1 'polypeptide(L)'
;MLNSPHYAKLIDLVNSRPELNIVLITSSPKLKREYNMELLKKAERKVVFKPPVYTLDEFVRYIFDSKSMDGYRFISKDQMEIILYELMKERNRKRPFASIGKYVNKMTFVRSVARSVSKMREMADEVSDIYERLSTQGVDVKQREFVEIVRLYEDTLREN
;
A
#
# COMPACT_ATOMS: atom_id res chain seq x y z
N MET A 1 22.18 6.19 16.23
CA MET A 1 22.51 7.60 16.50
C MET A 1 22.54 8.34 15.19
N LEU A 2 21.63 9.29 15.00
CA LEU A 2 21.51 10.09 13.77
C LEU A 2 22.51 11.26 13.82
N ASN A 3 23.79 10.95 13.72
CA ASN A 3 24.85 11.96 13.66
C ASN A 3 25.19 12.36 12.21
N SER A 4 24.19 12.42 11.33
CA SER A 4 24.45 12.94 9.99
C SER A 4 24.41 14.47 10.02
N PRO A 5 25.45 15.18 9.54
CA PRO A 5 25.46 16.64 9.46
C PRO A 5 24.34 17.20 8.58
N HIS A 6 23.83 16.39 7.65
CA HIS A 6 22.68 16.77 6.82
C HIS A 6 21.39 16.88 7.63
N TYR A 7 21.27 16.09 8.70
CA TYR A 7 20.09 16.08 9.54
C TYR A 7 19.99 17.32 10.44
N ALA A 8 21.11 17.75 11.03
CA ALA A 8 21.15 18.97 11.81
C ALA A 8 20.73 20.19 10.97
N LYS A 9 21.24 20.30 9.75
CA LYS A 9 20.86 21.33 8.79
C LYS A 9 19.36 21.31 8.44
N LEU A 10 18.77 20.12 8.29
CA LEU A 10 17.35 20.01 7.97
C LEU A 10 16.48 20.51 9.12
N ILE A 11 16.80 20.15 10.36
CA ILE A 11 16.07 20.63 11.55
C ILE A 11 16.20 22.14 11.69
N ASP A 12 17.39 22.67 11.48
CA ASP A 12 17.63 24.12 11.53
C ASP A 12 16.84 24.82 10.42
N LEU A 13 16.74 24.21 9.23
CA LEU A 13 15.95 24.75 8.13
C LEU A 13 14.44 24.75 8.44
N VAL A 14 13.91 23.66 9.01
CA VAL A 14 12.49 23.55 9.40
C VAL A 14 12.14 24.58 10.48
N ASN A 15 13.05 24.85 11.41
CA ASN A 15 12.82 25.81 12.49
C ASN A 15 13.01 27.24 12.05
N SER A 16 13.97 27.54 11.15
CA SER A 16 14.31 28.89 10.72
C SER A 16 13.48 29.42 9.56
N ARG A 17 12.83 28.52 8.82
CA ARG A 17 12.06 28.86 7.62
C ARG A 17 10.68 28.21 7.64
N PRO A 18 9.78 28.60 8.57
CA PRO A 18 8.44 28.04 8.69
C PRO A 18 7.57 28.29 7.45
N GLU A 19 7.92 29.27 6.62
CA GLU A 19 7.26 29.54 5.34
C GLU A 19 7.53 28.48 4.26
N LEU A 20 8.58 27.68 4.43
CA LEU A 20 8.89 26.59 3.53
C LEU A 20 8.11 25.33 3.97
N ASN A 21 7.27 24.81 3.09
CA ASN A 21 6.60 23.52 3.29
C ASN A 21 7.60 22.36 3.10
N ILE A 22 8.48 22.18 4.10
CA ILE A 22 9.50 21.14 4.07
C ILE A 22 8.88 19.84 4.54
N VAL A 23 9.02 18.78 3.75
CA VAL A 23 8.58 17.41 4.08
C VAL A 23 9.79 16.49 4.11
N LEU A 24 9.93 15.73 5.19
CA LEU A 24 10.93 14.68 5.34
C LEU A 24 10.29 13.32 5.17
N ILE A 25 10.69 12.57 4.14
CA ILE A 25 10.24 11.21 3.91
C ILE A 25 11.28 10.23 4.45
N THR A 26 10.85 9.29 5.28
CA THR A 26 11.70 8.28 5.91
C THR A 26 11.36 6.89 5.41
N SER A 27 12.36 6.00 5.42
CA SER A 27 12.20 4.62 4.98
C SER A 27 11.49 3.72 6.00
N SER A 28 11.33 4.16 7.25
CA SER A 28 10.72 3.33 8.29
C SER A 28 10.04 4.14 9.39
N PRO A 29 9.01 3.55 10.07
CA PRO A 29 8.36 4.17 11.22
C PRO A 29 9.31 4.40 12.41
N LYS A 30 10.38 3.62 12.53
CA LYS A 30 11.40 3.80 13.56
C LYS A 30 12.15 5.11 13.34
N LEU A 31 12.67 5.34 12.14
CA LEU A 31 13.35 6.58 11.76
C LEU A 31 12.43 7.78 11.91
N LYS A 32 11.16 7.68 11.50
CA LYS A 32 10.17 8.73 11.71
C LYS A 32 10.07 9.13 13.19
N ARG A 33 9.98 8.16 14.11
CA ARG A 33 9.93 8.44 15.55
C ARG A 33 11.19 9.13 16.06
N GLU A 34 12.36 8.67 15.62
CA GLU A 34 13.63 9.27 15.99
C GLU A 34 13.71 10.73 15.51
N TYR A 35 13.31 11.00 14.28
CA TYR A 35 13.26 12.36 13.74
C TYR A 35 12.27 13.26 14.48
N ASN A 36 11.08 12.78 14.80
CA ASN A 36 10.11 13.55 15.57
C ASN A 36 10.61 13.88 16.97
N MET A 37 11.31 12.96 17.63
CA MET A 37 11.90 13.20 18.94
C MET A 37 13.02 14.26 18.89
N GLU A 38 13.84 14.25 17.85
CA GLU A 38 14.88 15.27 17.68
C GLU A 38 14.30 16.65 17.35
N LEU A 39 13.25 16.73 16.52
CA LEU A 39 12.51 17.98 16.26
C LEU A 39 11.92 18.54 17.56
N LEU A 40 11.31 17.70 18.38
CA LEU A 40 10.76 18.09 19.68
C LEU A 40 11.83 18.61 20.66
N LYS A 41 13.01 17.96 20.72
CA LYS A 41 14.11 18.41 21.56
C LYS A 41 14.64 19.79 21.19
N LYS A 42 14.64 20.10 19.88
CA LYS A 42 15.14 21.38 19.34
C LYS A 42 14.06 22.45 19.22
N ALA A 43 12.78 22.10 19.36
CA ALA A 43 11.69 23.08 19.29
C ALA A 43 11.70 23.97 20.55
N GLU A 44 11.72 25.27 20.36
CA GLU A 44 11.72 26.26 21.45
C GLU A 44 10.56 26.07 22.42
N ARG A 45 9.38 25.73 21.94
CA ARG A 45 8.15 25.51 22.73
C ARG A 45 7.96 24.08 23.19
N LYS A 46 8.88 23.16 22.91
CA LYS A 46 8.76 21.71 23.15
C LYS A 46 7.47 21.06 22.59
N VAL A 47 6.84 21.74 21.65
CA VAL A 47 5.65 21.27 20.94
C VAL A 47 5.83 21.49 19.46
N VAL A 48 5.66 20.46 18.66
CA VAL A 48 5.64 20.54 17.20
C VAL A 48 4.27 20.08 16.72
N PHE A 49 3.52 21.00 16.14
CA PHE A 49 2.21 20.68 15.56
C PHE A 49 2.43 20.05 14.19
N LYS A 50 1.92 18.82 13.97
CA LYS A 50 2.07 18.09 12.71
C LYS A 50 3.51 18.10 12.19
N PRO A 51 4.45 17.39 12.86
CA PRO A 51 5.82 17.34 12.39
C PRO A 51 5.86 16.87 10.93
N PRO A 52 6.60 17.55 10.04
CA PRO A 52 6.60 17.26 8.61
C PRO A 52 7.43 16.01 8.26
N VAL A 53 7.30 14.97 9.06
CA VAL A 53 8.04 13.71 8.92
C VAL A 53 7.05 12.59 8.66
N TYR A 54 7.19 11.96 7.52
CA TYR A 54 6.30 10.89 7.06
C TYR A 54 7.09 9.66 6.65
N THR A 55 6.48 8.49 6.74
CA THR A 55 6.90 7.37 5.90
C THR A 55 6.39 7.61 4.48
N LEU A 56 6.91 6.87 3.49
CA LEU A 56 6.43 7.01 2.11
C LEU A 56 4.92 6.77 2.01
N ASP A 57 4.41 5.73 2.65
CA ASP A 57 2.97 5.41 2.65
C ASP A 57 2.11 6.52 3.26
N GLU A 58 2.57 7.09 4.38
CA GLU A 58 1.88 8.22 5.02
C GLU A 58 1.91 9.49 4.17
N PHE A 59 3.03 9.74 3.47
CA PHE A 59 3.16 10.88 2.58
C PHE A 59 2.26 10.76 1.36
N VAL A 60 2.20 9.56 0.77
CA VAL A 60 1.26 9.27 -0.32
C VAL A 60 -0.17 9.53 0.13
N ARG A 61 -0.60 8.99 1.28
CA ARG A 61 -1.94 9.28 1.85
C ARG A 61 -2.17 10.77 2.06
N TYR A 62 -1.21 11.46 2.64
CA TYR A 62 -1.30 12.91 2.86
C TYR A 62 -1.54 13.68 1.55
N ILE A 63 -0.86 13.31 0.46
CA ILE A 63 -1.08 13.92 -0.86
C ILE A 63 -2.50 13.62 -1.37
N PHE A 64 -2.94 12.36 -1.28
CA PHE A 64 -4.27 11.96 -1.74
C PHE A 64 -5.37 12.68 -0.94
N ASP A 65 -5.26 12.75 0.39
CA ASP A 65 -6.21 13.42 1.26
C ASP A 65 -6.23 14.95 1.03
N SER A 66 -5.06 15.56 0.76
CA SER A 66 -4.93 17.01 0.62
C SER A 66 -5.34 17.55 -0.74
N LYS A 67 -5.34 16.72 -1.80
CA LYS A 67 -5.58 17.18 -3.17
C LYS A 67 -6.98 16.84 -3.70
N SER A 68 -7.90 16.31 -2.89
CA SER A 68 -9.23 15.87 -3.35
C SER A 68 -9.11 15.20 -4.71
N MET A 69 -8.36 14.11 -4.79
CA MET A 69 -8.24 13.36 -6.04
C MET A 69 -9.56 12.62 -6.25
N ASP A 70 -10.55 13.37 -6.75
CA ASP A 70 -11.88 12.86 -7.05
C ASP A 70 -11.76 11.62 -7.94
N GLY A 71 -12.32 10.51 -7.48
CA GLY A 71 -12.30 9.24 -8.19
C GLY A 71 -11.17 8.27 -7.83
N TYR A 72 -10.23 8.63 -6.97
CA TYR A 72 -9.19 7.72 -6.49
C TYR A 72 -9.31 7.45 -5.00
N ARG A 73 -9.32 6.19 -4.62
CA ARG A 73 -9.28 5.75 -3.21
C ARG A 73 -8.02 4.96 -2.92
N PHE A 74 -7.34 5.32 -1.85
CA PHE A 74 -6.21 4.55 -1.36
C PHE A 74 -6.71 3.30 -0.62
N ILE A 75 -6.35 2.13 -1.14
CA ILE A 75 -6.67 0.87 -0.50
C ILE A 75 -5.46 0.39 0.30
N SER A 76 -5.61 0.27 1.62
CA SER A 76 -4.58 -0.29 2.47
C SER A 76 -4.43 -1.80 2.23
N LYS A 77 -3.29 -2.35 2.65
CA LYS A 77 -3.06 -3.80 2.57
C LYS A 77 -4.15 -4.61 3.28
N ASP A 78 -4.58 -4.16 4.46
CA ASP A 78 -5.62 -4.85 5.23
C ASP A 78 -6.98 -4.79 4.51
N GLN A 79 -7.31 -3.66 3.90
CA GLN A 79 -8.51 -3.53 3.07
C GLN A 79 -8.45 -4.45 1.85
N MET A 80 -7.31 -4.52 1.18
CA MET A 80 -7.10 -5.46 0.07
C MET A 80 -7.31 -6.93 0.51
N GLU A 81 -6.76 -7.31 1.66
CA GLU A 81 -6.94 -8.67 2.21
C GLU A 81 -8.43 -8.97 2.48
N ILE A 82 -9.18 -8.00 3.03
CA ILE A 82 -10.63 -8.14 3.29
C ILE A 82 -11.40 -8.27 1.99
N ILE A 83 -11.15 -7.40 1.01
CA ILE A 83 -11.81 -7.43 -0.30
C ILE A 83 -11.57 -8.79 -0.97
N LEU A 84 -10.33 -9.23 -1.04
CA LEU A 84 -9.97 -10.52 -1.63
C LEU A 84 -10.62 -11.69 -0.89
N TYR A 85 -10.68 -11.65 0.44
CA TYR A 85 -11.35 -12.68 1.23
C TYR A 85 -12.82 -12.80 0.86
N GLU A 86 -13.56 -11.70 0.85
CA GLU A 86 -14.98 -11.69 0.53
C GLU A 86 -15.24 -12.10 -0.93
N LEU A 87 -14.46 -11.62 -1.88
CA LEU A 87 -14.56 -12.00 -3.28
C LEU A 87 -14.33 -13.51 -3.49
N MET A 88 -13.27 -14.07 -2.93
CA MET A 88 -12.97 -15.50 -3.03
C MET A 88 -14.06 -16.35 -2.38
N LYS A 89 -14.55 -15.95 -1.23
CA LYS A 89 -15.61 -16.65 -0.49
C LYS A 89 -16.92 -16.64 -1.27
N GLU A 90 -17.33 -15.48 -1.75
CA GLU A 90 -18.56 -15.32 -2.56
C GLU A 90 -18.47 -16.12 -3.86
N ARG A 91 -17.33 -16.02 -4.56
CA ARG A 91 -17.06 -16.76 -5.79
C ARG A 91 -17.09 -18.28 -5.52
N ASN A 92 -16.44 -18.75 -4.46
CA ASN A 92 -16.41 -20.17 -4.09
C ASN A 92 -17.79 -20.69 -3.69
N ARG A 93 -18.66 -19.85 -3.10
CA ARG A 93 -20.05 -20.19 -2.76
C ARG A 93 -20.90 -20.38 -4.00
N LYS A 94 -20.77 -19.52 -5.00
CA LYS A 94 -21.54 -19.58 -6.26
C LYS A 94 -21.08 -20.74 -7.15
N ARG A 95 -19.79 -20.90 -7.27
CA ARG A 95 -19.16 -21.95 -8.09
C ARG A 95 -17.84 -22.36 -7.41
N PRO A 96 -17.79 -23.50 -6.74
CA PRO A 96 -16.60 -23.93 -6.00
C PRO A 96 -15.34 -23.95 -6.87
N PHE A 97 -14.25 -23.45 -6.33
CA PHE A 97 -12.93 -23.60 -6.95
C PHE A 97 -12.50 -25.07 -6.85
N ALA A 98 -11.99 -25.61 -7.94
CA ALA A 98 -11.57 -27.01 -8.00
C ALA A 98 -10.30 -27.29 -7.19
N SER A 99 -9.38 -26.32 -7.19
CA SER A 99 -8.04 -26.46 -6.61
C SER A 99 -7.88 -25.73 -5.28
N ILE A 100 -8.31 -24.45 -5.21
CA ILE A 100 -8.05 -23.57 -4.06
C ILE A 100 -9.25 -23.48 -3.10
N GLY A 101 -10.42 -24.01 -3.44
CA GLY A 101 -11.67 -23.84 -2.69
C GLY A 101 -11.57 -24.13 -1.19
N LYS A 102 -10.83 -25.18 -0.82
CA LYS A 102 -10.59 -25.55 0.60
C LYS A 102 -9.74 -24.56 1.38
N TYR A 103 -9.09 -23.63 0.71
CA TYR A 103 -8.19 -22.66 1.34
C TYR A 103 -8.79 -21.26 1.44
N VAL A 104 -9.89 -20.94 0.75
CA VAL A 104 -10.46 -19.60 0.69
C VAL A 104 -10.83 -19.01 2.06
N ASN A 105 -11.13 -19.85 3.05
CA ASN A 105 -11.43 -19.42 4.42
C ASN A 105 -10.19 -19.27 5.31
N LYS A 106 -8.98 -19.51 4.78
CA LYS A 106 -7.74 -19.42 5.55
C LYS A 106 -7.07 -18.07 5.30
N MET A 107 -7.03 -17.20 6.30
CA MET A 107 -6.41 -15.87 6.17
C MET A 107 -4.95 -15.91 5.73
N THR A 108 -4.19 -16.96 6.08
CA THR A 108 -2.82 -17.16 5.59
C THR A 108 -2.76 -17.31 4.08
N PHE A 109 -3.75 -18.03 3.51
CA PHE A 109 -3.88 -18.17 2.05
C PHE A 109 -4.29 -16.85 1.40
N VAL A 110 -5.27 -16.14 1.97
CA VAL A 110 -5.71 -14.81 1.48
C VAL A 110 -4.54 -13.84 1.43
N ARG A 111 -3.73 -13.79 2.49
CA ARG A 111 -2.52 -12.96 2.54
C ARG A 111 -1.50 -13.33 1.48
N SER A 112 -1.36 -14.61 1.19
CA SER A 112 -0.48 -15.06 0.10
C SER A 112 -0.98 -14.59 -1.26
N VAL A 113 -2.29 -14.72 -1.51
CA VAL A 113 -2.95 -14.21 -2.73
C VAL A 113 -2.77 -12.70 -2.84
N ALA A 114 -3.07 -11.93 -1.78
CA ALA A 114 -2.90 -10.48 -1.76
C ALA A 114 -1.47 -10.05 -2.11
N ARG A 115 -0.47 -10.73 -1.56
CA ARG A 115 0.94 -10.49 -1.88
C ARG A 115 1.27 -10.77 -3.34
N SER A 116 0.72 -11.84 -3.90
CA SER A 116 0.92 -12.20 -5.31
C SER A 116 0.25 -11.19 -6.25
N VAL A 117 -0.96 -10.74 -5.91
CA VAL A 117 -1.68 -9.68 -6.66
C VAL A 117 -0.89 -8.38 -6.62
N SER A 118 -0.41 -7.95 -5.44
CA SER A 118 0.43 -6.75 -5.33
C SER A 118 1.67 -6.83 -6.22
N LYS A 119 2.38 -7.97 -6.18
CA LYS A 119 3.55 -8.18 -7.04
C LYS A 119 3.22 -8.14 -8.53
N MET A 120 2.11 -8.72 -8.94
CA MET A 120 1.68 -8.66 -10.34
C MET A 120 1.45 -7.22 -10.78
N ARG A 121 0.78 -6.42 -9.95
CA ARG A 121 0.51 -5.00 -10.23
C ARG A 121 1.79 -4.15 -10.28
N GLU A 122 2.80 -4.48 -9.46
CA GLU A 122 4.10 -3.80 -9.48
C GLU A 122 4.92 -4.14 -10.74
N MET A 123 4.74 -5.34 -11.32
CA MET A 123 5.53 -5.85 -12.44
C MET A 123 4.89 -5.65 -13.81
N ALA A 124 3.59 -5.34 -13.86
CA ALA A 124 2.83 -5.26 -15.10
C ALA A 124 2.41 -3.82 -15.36
N ASP A 125 2.83 -3.28 -16.50
CA ASP A 125 2.30 -2.02 -17.03
C ASP A 125 0.81 -2.15 -17.37
N GLU A 126 0.36 -3.36 -17.75
CA GLU A 126 -1.06 -3.72 -17.84
C GLU A 126 -1.30 -5.17 -17.36
N VAL A 127 -2.21 -5.33 -16.42
CA VAL A 127 -2.62 -6.65 -15.92
C VAL A 127 -3.28 -7.49 -17.04
N SER A 128 -3.89 -6.83 -18.03
CA SER A 128 -4.44 -7.45 -19.24
C SER A 128 -3.43 -8.32 -20.01
N ASP A 129 -2.17 -7.87 -20.14
CA ASP A 129 -1.13 -8.62 -20.87
C ASP A 129 -0.76 -9.95 -20.18
N ILE A 130 -0.86 -9.97 -18.87
CA ILE A 130 -0.65 -11.21 -18.10
C ILE A 130 -1.77 -12.20 -18.37
N TYR A 131 -3.00 -11.71 -18.49
CA TYR A 131 -4.15 -12.57 -18.81
C TYR A 131 -4.02 -13.21 -20.21
N GLU A 132 -3.61 -12.44 -21.18
CA GLU A 132 -3.42 -12.93 -22.55
C GLU A 132 -2.34 -14.02 -22.62
N ARG A 133 -1.19 -13.79 -21.98
CA ARG A 133 -0.10 -14.76 -21.90
C ARG A 133 -0.49 -16.04 -21.17
N LEU A 134 -1.22 -15.91 -20.05
CA LEU A 134 -1.68 -17.07 -19.29
C LEU A 134 -2.81 -17.84 -19.98
N SER A 135 -3.60 -17.21 -20.87
CA SER A 135 -4.65 -17.91 -21.61
C SER A 135 -4.13 -18.68 -22.85
N THR A 136 -2.97 -18.31 -23.37
CA THR A 136 -2.36 -18.93 -24.57
C THR A 136 -1.43 -20.11 -24.28
N GLN A 137 -0.94 -20.24 -23.07
CA GLN A 137 -0.09 -21.36 -22.63
C GLN A 137 -0.93 -22.33 -21.78
N GLY A 138 -0.75 -23.64 -21.93
CA GLY A 138 -1.48 -24.70 -21.21
C GLY A 138 -1.48 -24.54 -19.68
N VAL A 139 -2.31 -23.64 -19.20
CA VAL A 139 -2.31 -23.09 -17.84
C VAL A 139 -2.95 -24.11 -16.91
N ASP A 140 -2.29 -24.42 -15.80
CA ASP A 140 -2.80 -25.27 -14.72
C ASP A 140 -4.09 -24.67 -14.11
N VAL A 141 -4.95 -25.55 -13.57
CA VAL A 141 -6.22 -25.17 -12.93
C VAL A 141 -6.01 -24.12 -11.84
N LYS A 142 -4.96 -24.25 -11.03
CA LYS A 142 -4.62 -23.25 -10.00
C LYS A 142 -4.32 -21.87 -10.57
N GLN A 143 -3.61 -21.82 -11.67
CA GLN A 143 -3.25 -20.56 -12.32
C GLN A 143 -4.49 -19.89 -12.89
N ARG A 144 -5.40 -20.65 -13.52
CA ARG A 144 -6.69 -20.11 -14.01
C ARG A 144 -7.54 -19.56 -12.88
N GLU A 145 -7.64 -20.29 -11.76
CA GLU A 145 -8.38 -19.83 -10.58
C GLU A 145 -7.76 -18.57 -9.96
N PHE A 146 -6.43 -18.49 -9.93
CA PHE A 146 -5.74 -17.29 -9.46
C PHE A 146 -6.00 -16.09 -10.37
N VAL A 147 -5.91 -16.26 -11.69
CA VAL A 147 -6.22 -15.23 -12.69
C VAL A 147 -7.67 -14.75 -12.54
N GLU A 148 -8.61 -15.67 -12.30
CA GLU A 148 -10.01 -15.32 -12.06
C GLU A 148 -10.17 -14.44 -10.81
N ILE A 149 -9.45 -14.75 -9.72
CA ILE A 149 -9.46 -13.92 -8.49
C ILE A 149 -8.92 -12.52 -8.78
N VAL A 150 -7.82 -12.41 -9.53
CA VAL A 150 -7.24 -11.10 -9.87
C VAL A 150 -8.22 -10.28 -10.69
N ARG A 151 -8.90 -10.89 -11.68
CA ARG A 151 -9.95 -10.23 -12.45
C ARG A 151 -11.08 -9.69 -11.57
N LEU A 152 -11.64 -10.55 -10.73
CA LEU A 152 -12.70 -10.14 -9.80
C LEU A 152 -12.28 -8.96 -8.93
N TYR A 153 -11.03 -8.96 -8.47
CA TYR A 153 -10.49 -7.86 -7.69
C TYR A 153 -10.37 -6.57 -8.50
N GLU A 154 -9.80 -6.62 -9.71
CA GLU A 154 -9.67 -5.44 -10.58
C GLU A 154 -11.04 -4.88 -11.00
N ASP A 155 -12.00 -5.76 -11.33
CA ASP A 155 -13.36 -5.33 -11.69
C ASP A 155 -14.04 -4.62 -10.50
N THR A 156 -13.90 -5.17 -9.29
CA THR A 156 -14.41 -4.54 -8.06
C THR A 156 -13.79 -3.17 -7.80
N LEU A 157 -12.51 -2.98 -8.12
CA LEU A 157 -11.84 -1.69 -7.96
C LEU A 157 -12.29 -0.64 -8.98
N ARG A 158 -12.73 -1.08 -10.17
CA ARG A 158 -13.23 -0.16 -11.22
C ARG A 158 -14.66 0.28 -10.99
N GLU A 159 -15.45 -0.53 -10.30
CA GLU A 159 -16.88 -0.27 -10.04
C GLU A 159 -17.10 0.63 -8.81
N ASN A 160 -16.11 0.82 -7.93
CA ASN A 160 -16.17 1.57 -6.67
C ASN A 160 -15.16 2.72 -6.59
#